data_42799c309d39a8486799c16bcc3d2f2c
#
_entry.id   42799c309d39a8486799c16bcc3d2f2c
#
_cell.length_a   1.000
_cell.length_b   1.000
_cell.length_c   1.000
_cell.angle_alpha   90.00
_cell.angle_beta   90.00
_cell.angle_gamma   90.00
#
_symmetry.space_group_name_H-M   'P 1'
#
loop_
_entity.id
_entity.type
_entity.pdbx_description
1 polymer ?
#
loop_
_entity_poly.entity_id
_entity_poly.type
_entity_poly.pdbx_seq_one_letter_code
_entity_poly.pdbx_strand_id
1 'polypeptide(L)'
;TSLDLTQGRAYVAFYPACETVESGKVQLTIGMTLPDNSKESWTEYFKNNMFMKAQGVVGNSSADTKVDFTQLCGIIRITYKNTSNVDRTFGAIHVDGLWTIGGYFQLDSDNVDRFYLNVTQKGDAYGLTFEKGATVKAGSSEDFYILFLYNSVGPESKPMSTVRESDMDNRVILKTPM
;
A
#
# COMPACT_ATOMS: atom_id res chain seq x y z
N THR A 1 -6.33 -13.13 -20.82
CA THR A 1 -5.02 -13.78 -20.93
C THR A 1 -5.12 -15.10 -20.20
N SER A 2 -5.09 -16.22 -20.92
CA SER A 2 -5.04 -17.56 -20.31
C SER A 2 -3.62 -17.81 -19.81
N LEU A 3 -3.46 -18.13 -18.52
CA LEU A 3 -2.21 -18.66 -17.99
C LEU A 3 -2.17 -20.17 -18.33
N ASP A 4 -1.17 -20.57 -19.08
CA ASP A 4 -0.90 -21.99 -19.31
C ASP A 4 -0.15 -22.56 -18.10
N LEU A 5 -0.90 -23.08 -17.14
CA LEU A 5 -0.36 -23.63 -15.91
C LEU A 5 -0.07 -25.11 -16.12
N THR A 6 1.20 -25.48 -16.20
CA THR A 6 1.62 -26.87 -16.30
C THR A 6 1.36 -27.61 -14.99
N GLN A 7 0.63 -28.72 -15.07
CA GLN A 7 0.30 -29.61 -13.96
C GLN A 7 1.53 -29.97 -13.11
N GLY A 8 1.38 -29.96 -11.78
CA GLY A 8 2.43 -30.29 -10.81
C GLY A 8 3.47 -29.21 -10.60
N ARG A 9 3.41 -28.08 -11.31
CA ARG A 9 4.31 -26.95 -11.07
C ARG A 9 3.77 -26.02 -9.98
N ALA A 10 4.68 -25.53 -9.14
CA ALA A 10 4.39 -24.49 -8.20
C ALA A 10 4.18 -23.15 -8.93
N TYR A 11 3.24 -22.35 -8.45
CA TYR A 11 3.00 -21.02 -8.95
C TYR A 11 2.95 -20.00 -7.80
N VAL A 12 3.29 -18.75 -8.14
CA VAL A 12 3.05 -17.58 -7.31
C VAL A 12 2.42 -16.52 -8.19
N ALA A 13 1.33 -15.94 -7.74
CA ALA A 13 0.63 -14.87 -8.43
C ALA A 13 0.56 -13.63 -7.53
N PHE A 14 0.70 -12.45 -8.13
CA PHE A 14 0.54 -11.17 -7.48
C PHE A 14 -0.56 -10.36 -8.13
N TYR A 15 -1.28 -9.60 -7.32
CA TYR A 15 -2.22 -8.59 -7.76
C TYR A 15 -1.97 -7.29 -6.95
N PRO A 16 -1.99 -6.12 -7.58
CA PRO A 16 -1.95 -5.89 -9.04
C PRO A 16 -0.69 -6.49 -9.68
N ALA A 17 -0.63 -6.48 -11.01
CA ALA A 17 0.54 -6.99 -11.74
C ALA A 17 1.79 -6.24 -11.29
N CYS A 18 2.82 -6.99 -10.92
CA CYS A 18 4.08 -6.47 -10.41
C CYS A 18 5.20 -6.69 -11.43
N GLU A 19 6.20 -5.81 -11.44
CA GLU A 19 7.38 -5.99 -12.27
C GLU A 19 8.32 -7.03 -11.68
N THR A 20 8.82 -7.92 -12.52
CA THR A 20 9.92 -8.82 -12.17
C THR A 20 11.23 -8.10 -12.46
N VAL A 21 12.01 -7.80 -11.43
CA VAL A 21 13.26 -7.03 -11.56
C VAL A 21 14.44 -7.94 -11.84
N GLU A 22 14.45 -9.13 -11.22
CA GLU A 22 15.46 -10.17 -11.42
C GLU A 22 14.80 -11.55 -11.30
N SER A 23 15.52 -12.60 -11.69
CA SER A 23 15.03 -13.96 -11.52
C SER A 23 14.67 -14.22 -10.05
N GLY A 24 13.42 -14.56 -9.80
CA GLY A 24 12.90 -14.84 -8.46
C GLY A 24 12.63 -13.61 -7.59
N LYS A 25 12.76 -12.37 -8.09
CA LYS A 25 12.43 -11.15 -7.35
C LYS A 25 11.29 -10.39 -8.00
N VAL A 26 10.31 -10.02 -7.21
CA VAL A 26 9.16 -9.20 -7.62
C VAL A 26 9.17 -7.90 -6.83
N GLN A 27 9.21 -6.77 -7.51
CA GLN A 27 9.19 -5.46 -6.87
C GLN A 27 7.77 -5.05 -6.52
N LEU A 28 7.59 -4.59 -5.28
CA LEU A 28 6.36 -3.95 -4.79
C LEU A 28 6.70 -2.54 -4.32
N THR A 29 5.95 -1.57 -4.81
CA THR A 29 6.10 -0.18 -4.35
C THR A 29 4.73 0.46 -4.28
N ILE A 30 4.35 0.95 -3.11
CA ILE A 30 3.10 1.67 -2.91
C ILE A 30 3.28 3.09 -3.40
N GLY A 31 2.47 3.50 -4.35
CA GLY A 31 2.39 4.89 -4.82
C GLY A 31 1.87 5.80 -3.71
N MET A 32 2.43 7.02 -3.62
CA MET A 32 2.16 7.97 -2.54
C MET A 32 1.43 9.21 -3.02
N THR A 33 1.05 9.25 -4.28
CA THR A 33 0.45 10.44 -4.90
C THR A 33 -0.93 10.13 -5.44
N LEU A 34 -1.90 10.95 -5.09
CA LEU A 34 -3.24 10.95 -5.64
C LEU A 34 -3.49 12.29 -6.35
N PRO A 35 -4.33 12.31 -7.38
CA PRO A 35 -4.76 13.58 -7.99
C PRO A 35 -5.46 14.51 -6.98
N ASP A 36 -6.40 13.96 -6.20
CA ASP A 36 -7.21 14.64 -5.20
C ASP A 36 -7.83 13.61 -4.24
N ASN A 37 -8.75 14.02 -3.36
CA ASN A 37 -9.46 13.12 -2.45
C ASN A 37 -10.82 12.64 -2.96
N SER A 38 -11.04 12.64 -4.28
CA SER A 38 -12.28 12.11 -4.88
C SER A 38 -12.39 10.60 -4.74
N LYS A 39 -13.61 10.09 -4.88
CA LYS A 39 -13.87 8.65 -4.88
C LYS A 39 -13.12 7.93 -6.00
N GLU A 40 -13.01 8.55 -7.16
CA GLU A 40 -12.29 8.04 -8.33
C GLU A 40 -10.80 7.88 -8.02
N SER A 41 -10.18 8.90 -7.42
CA SER A 41 -8.77 8.89 -7.00
C SER A 41 -8.50 7.77 -5.99
N TRP A 42 -9.37 7.59 -5.00
CA TRP A 42 -9.25 6.49 -4.03
C TRP A 42 -9.43 5.12 -4.67
N THR A 43 -10.38 4.98 -5.60
CA THR A 43 -10.60 3.72 -6.31
C THR A 43 -9.34 3.30 -7.08
N GLU A 44 -8.74 4.22 -7.81
CA GLU A 44 -7.52 3.96 -8.57
C GLU A 44 -6.31 3.71 -7.64
N TYR A 45 -6.21 4.44 -6.54
CA TYR A 45 -5.17 4.23 -5.53
C TYR A 45 -5.20 2.81 -4.97
N PHE A 46 -6.36 2.32 -4.54
CA PHE A 46 -6.48 0.96 -4.01
C PHE A 46 -6.24 -0.09 -5.07
N LYS A 47 -6.77 0.10 -6.26
CA LYS A 47 -6.59 -0.83 -7.39
C LYS A 47 -5.11 -1.05 -7.72
N ASN A 48 -4.30 -0.01 -7.65
CA ASN A 48 -2.89 -0.05 -8.04
C ASN A 48 -1.93 -0.40 -6.89
N ASN A 49 -2.35 -0.25 -5.64
CA ASN A 49 -1.46 -0.35 -4.48
C ASN A 49 -1.86 -1.41 -3.45
N MET A 50 -3.05 -2.00 -3.57
CA MET A 50 -3.48 -3.04 -2.64
C MET A 50 -2.92 -4.41 -3.06
N PHE A 51 -1.64 -4.63 -2.75
CA PHE A 51 -0.94 -5.83 -3.14
C PHE A 51 -1.47 -7.07 -2.42
N MET A 52 -1.67 -8.11 -3.21
CA MET A 52 -2.06 -9.45 -2.75
C MET A 52 -1.18 -10.50 -3.40
N LYS A 53 -0.98 -11.64 -2.74
CA LYS A 53 -0.29 -12.80 -3.31
C LYS A 53 -1.15 -14.04 -3.20
N ALA A 54 -0.97 -14.94 -4.14
CA ALA A 54 -1.44 -16.32 -4.06
C ALA A 54 -0.31 -17.26 -4.43
N GLN A 55 -0.31 -18.45 -3.85
CA GLN A 55 0.68 -19.48 -4.16
C GLN A 55 0.06 -20.84 -4.05
N GLY A 56 0.61 -21.80 -4.78
CA GLY A 56 0.13 -23.18 -4.76
C GLY A 56 0.83 -24.05 -5.78
N VAL A 57 0.30 -25.24 -5.94
CA VAL A 57 0.74 -26.20 -6.97
C VAL A 57 -0.44 -26.46 -7.89
N VAL A 58 -0.19 -26.46 -9.19
CA VAL A 58 -1.22 -26.74 -10.18
C VAL A 58 -1.71 -28.17 -10.02
N GLY A 59 -3.00 -28.33 -9.73
CA GLY A 59 -3.63 -29.62 -9.50
C GLY A 59 -3.69 -30.52 -10.73
N ASN A 60 -4.05 -31.77 -10.51
CA ASN A 60 -4.08 -32.84 -11.51
C ASN A 60 -5.34 -32.84 -12.40
N SER A 61 -6.28 -31.93 -12.18
CA SER A 61 -7.51 -31.87 -12.99
C SER A 61 -7.56 -30.53 -13.74
N SER A 62 -8.13 -30.57 -14.95
CA SER A 62 -8.54 -29.42 -15.72
C SER A 62 -9.73 -28.65 -15.08
N ALA A 63 -10.23 -29.14 -13.94
CA ALA A 63 -11.20 -28.40 -13.15
C ALA A 63 -10.58 -27.13 -12.59
N ASP A 64 -11.34 -26.06 -12.55
CA ASP A 64 -10.97 -24.71 -12.13
C ASP A 64 -10.03 -24.72 -10.91
N THR A 65 -8.79 -24.29 -11.12
CA THR A 65 -7.84 -24.11 -10.02
C THR A 65 -8.27 -22.88 -9.24
N LYS A 66 -8.82 -23.10 -8.05
CA LYS A 66 -9.15 -22.01 -7.14
C LYS A 66 -7.86 -21.38 -6.62
N VAL A 67 -7.73 -20.09 -6.81
CA VAL A 67 -6.57 -19.31 -6.38
C VAL A 67 -7.02 -18.37 -5.27
N ASP A 68 -6.55 -18.62 -4.04
CA ASP A 68 -6.88 -17.79 -2.88
C ASP A 68 -5.77 -16.75 -2.66
N PHE A 69 -6.14 -15.47 -2.76
CA PHE A 69 -5.22 -14.35 -2.55
C PHE A 69 -5.18 -13.92 -1.10
N THR A 70 -3.98 -13.72 -0.58
CA THR A 70 -3.72 -13.13 0.75
C THR A 70 -3.24 -11.71 0.58
N GLN A 71 -3.81 -10.78 1.34
CA GLN A 71 -3.43 -9.38 1.34
C GLN A 71 -2.04 -9.18 1.97
N LEU A 72 -1.22 -8.32 1.33
CA LEU A 72 0.13 -7.97 1.76
C LEU A 72 0.21 -6.57 2.37
N CYS A 73 -0.87 -5.80 2.29
CA CYS A 73 -0.93 -4.42 2.78
C CYS A 73 -1.75 -4.31 4.05
N GLY A 74 -1.24 -3.52 5.00
CA GLY A 74 -2.05 -2.93 6.06
C GLY A 74 -2.61 -1.58 5.60
N ILE A 75 -3.68 -1.12 6.27
CA ILE A 75 -4.36 0.14 5.98
C ILE A 75 -4.45 0.96 7.26
N ILE A 76 -3.96 2.20 7.21
CA ILE A 76 -4.19 3.20 8.24
C ILE A 76 -5.33 4.08 7.76
N ARG A 77 -6.40 4.19 8.54
CA ARG A 77 -7.48 5.14 8.31
C ARG A 77 -7.31 6.34 9.23
N ILE A 78 -7.29 7.53 8.67
CA ILE A 78 -7.22 8.80 9.37
C ILE A 78 -8.51 9.55 9.08
N THR A 79 -9.34 9.77 10.08
CA THR A 79 -10.53 10.60 9.95
C THR A 79 -10.16 12.05 10.28
N TYR A 80 -10.14 12.91 9.27
CA TYR A 80 -9.94 14.33 9.44
C TYR A 80 -11.28 15.03 9.61
N LYS A 81 -11.43 15.79 10.69
CA LYS A 81 -12.63 16.58 10.97
C LYS A 81 -12.32 18.08 10.84
N ASN A 82 -12.92 18.73 9.88
CA ASN A 82 -12.85 20.18 9.74
C ASN A 82 -13.90 20.85 10.63
N THR A 83 -13.47 21.35 11.78
CA THR A 83 -14.34 22.04 12.75
C THR A 83 -14.47 23.55 12.47
N SER A 84 -13.82 24.07 11.45
CA SER A 84 -13.90 25.47 11.05
C SER A 84 -15.13 25.75 10.20
N ASN A 85 -15.42 27.05 10.00
CA ASN A 85 -16.52 27.52 9.14
C ASN A 85 -16.09 27.76 7.68
N VAL A 86 -14.88 27.36 7.31
CA VAL A 86 -14.34 27.47 5.95
C VAL A 86 -13.79 26.12 5.48
N ASP A 87 -13.82 25.90 4.17
CA ASP A 87 -13.24 24.71 3.56
C ASP A 87 -11.73 24.70 3.82
N ARG A 88 -11.17 23.52 4.07
CA ARG A 88 -9.74 23.30 4.25
C ARG A 88 -9.19 22.50 3.09
N THR A 89 -8.15 23.03 2.43
CA THR A 89 -7.41 22.33 1.38
C THR A 89 -5.96 22.19 1.79
N PHE A 90 -5.41 20.98 1.68
CA PHE A 90 -4.02 20.69 2.01
C PHE A 90 -3.40 19.78 0.94
N GLY A 91 -2.08 19.85 0.80
CA GLY A 91 -1.31 19.14 -0.23
C GLY A 91 -0.89 17.74 0.18
N ALA A 92 -0.78 17.48 1.48
CA ALA A 92 -0.35 16.17 1.95
C ALA A 92 -0.85 15.87 3.37
N ILE A 93 -0.96 14.57 3.65
CA ILE A 93 -1.16 14.03 5.00
C ILE A 93 -0.08 13.00 5.30
N HIS A 94 0.63 13.15 6.40
CA HIS A 94 1.75 12.30 6.77
C HIS A 94 1.53 11.64 8.12
N VAL A 95 2.09 10.45 8.26
CA VAL A 95 2.16 9.70 9.52
C VAL A 95 3.63 9.48 9.85
N ASP A 96 4.08 9.98 11.00
CA ASP A 96 5.43 9.76 11.45
C ASP A 96 5.58 8.33 12.00
N GLY A 97 6.66 7.67 11.63
CA GLY A 97 6.96 6.30 12.03
C GLY A 97 7.76 5.57 10.95
N LEU A 98 8.27 4.40 11.30
CA LEU A 98 8.95 3.53 10.34
C LEU A 98 7.93 2.65 9.63
N TRP A 99 7.69 2.94 8.36
CA TRP A 99 6.75 2.20 7.54
C TRP A 99 7.43 1.59 6.32
N THR A 100 6.99 0.42 5.95
CA THR A 100 7.45 -0.25 4.74
C THR A 100 6.54 0.11 3.58
N ILE A 101 7.07 0.86 2.62
CA ILE A 101 6.35 1.33 1.43
C ILE A 101 6.76 0.62 0.15
N GLY A 102 7.88 -0.06 0.16
CA GLY A 102 8.39 -0.79 -0.98
C GLY A 102 9.38 -1.85 -0.58
N GLY A 103 9.66 -2.73 -1.50
CA GLY A 103 10.60 -3.82 -1.31
C GLY A 103 10.52 -4.85 -2.42
N TYR A 104 11.26 -5.92 -2.26
CA TYR A 104 11.24 -7.06 -3.17
C TYR A 104 10.71 -8.29 -2.43
N PHE A 105 9.76 -8.99 -3.04
CA PHE A 105 9.53 -10.38 -2.71
C PHE A 105 10.58 -11.21 -3.42
N GLN A 106 11.38 -11.93 -2.67
CA GLN A 106 12.26 -12.94 -3.22
C GLN A 106 11.59 -14.30 -3.10
N LEU A 107 11.43 -14.97 -4.23
CA LEU A 107 11.01 -16.36 -4.27
C LEU A 107 12.21 -17.20 -3.84
N ASP A 108 12.08 -17.93 -2.75
CA ASP A 108 13.09 -18.92 -2.37
C ASP A 108 13.04 -20.07 -3.39
N SER A 109 14.16 -20.35 -4.04
CA SER A 109 14.25 -21.40 -5.07
C SER A 109 13.96 -22.80 -4.52
N ASP A 110 14.17 -23.00 -3.21
CA ASP A 110 14.07 -24.31 -2.59
C ASP A 110 12.79 -24.50 -1.77
N ASN A 111 12.07 -23.41 -1.49
CA ASN A 111 10.87 -23.46 -0.66
C ASN A 111 9.84 -22.39 -1.06
N VAL A 112 8.90 -22.77 -1.91
CA VAL A 112 7.84 -21.91 -2.45
C VAL A 112 6.96 -21.27 -1.35
N ASP A 113 6.98 -21.82 -0.14
CA ASP A 113 6.19 -21.34 1.00
C ASP A 113 6.87 -20.21 1.79
N ARG A 114 8.13 -19.89 1.47
CA ARG A 114 8.87 -18.83 2.16
C ARG A 114 9.09 -17.62 1.27
N PHE A 115 8.46 -16.53 1.66
CA PHE A 115 8.65 -15.23 1.04
C PHE A 115 9.37 -14.30 2.02
N TYR A 116 10.44 -13.71 1.52
CA TYR A 116 11.14 -12.66 2.25
C TYR A 116 10.78 -11.31 1.63
N LEU A 117 10.21 -10.41 2.42
CA LEU A 117 10.10 -9.02 2.03
C LEU A 117 11.45 -8.34 2.35
N ASN A 118 12.25 -8.15 1.31
CA ASN A 118 13.49 -7.38 1.45
C ASN A 118 13.16 -5.90 1.29
N VAL A 119 13.09 -5.18 2.40
CA VAL A 119 12.69 -3.79 2.44
C VAL A 119 13.80 -2.89 1.96
N THR A 120 13.64 -2.29 0.80
CA THR A 120 14.61 -1.36 0.22
C THR A 120 14.32 0.11 0.53
N GLN A 121 13.10 0.42 0.93
CA GLN A 121 12.70 1.80 1.27
C GLN A 121 12.08 1.84 2.65
N LYS A 122 12.75 2.52 3.58
CA LYS A 122 12.22 2.88 4.90
C LYS A 122 12.18 4.40 4.98
N GLY A 123 11.04 4.95 5.37
CA GLY A 123 10.90 6.39 5.60
C GLY A 123 10.57 6.70 7.05
N ASP A 124 11.11 7.79 7.59
CA ASP A 124 10.77 8.27 8.93
C ASP A 124 9.40 8.96 8.97
N ALA A 125 8.93 9.44 7.82
CA ALA A 125 7.60 10.01 7.63
C ALA A 125 6.95 9.35 6.42
N TYR A 126 5.69 8.99 6.56
CA TYR A 126 4.94 8.29 5.54
C TYR A 126 3.61 8.98 5.29
N GLY A 127 3.24 9.21 4.04
CA GLY A 127 2.03 9.93 3.79
C GLY A 127 1.62 9.99 2.33
N LEU A 128 0.47 10.59 2.10
CA LEU A 128 -0.08 10.83 0.77
C LEU A 128 0.11 12.28 0.38
N THR A 129 0.47 12.50 -0.88
CA THR A 129 0.45 13.80 -1.55
C THR A 129 -0.74 13.89 -2.49
N PHE A 130 -1.33 15.07 -2.60
CA PHE A 130 -2.46 15.35 -3.47
C PHE A 130 -2.07 16.43 -4.47
N GLU A 131 -1.97 16.07 -5.76
CA GLU A 131 -1.51 16.98 -6.83
C GLU A 131 -2.37 18.25 -6.95
N LYS A 132 -3.68 18.09 -6.79
CA LYS A 132 -4.67 19.18 -6.84
C LYS A 132 -5.16 19.61 -5.45
N GLY A 133 -4.56 19.03 -4.39
CA GLY A 133 -5.00 19.22 -3.03
C GLY A 133 -6.18 18.33 -2.64
N ALA A 134 -6.25 18.04 -1.34
CA ALA A 134 -7.40 17.38 -0.72
C ALA A 134 -8.25 18.42 0.00
N THR A 135 -9.53 18.48 -0.29
CA THR A 135 -10.44 19.48 0.30
C THR A 135 -11.45 18.81 1.23
N VAL A 136 -11.49 19.28 2.49
CA VAL A 136 -12.50 18.91 3.46
C VAL A 136 -13.41 20.11 3.74
N LYS A 137 -14.68 19.95 3.47
CA LYS A 137 -15.69 21.01 3.60
C LYS A 137 -15.83 21.48 5.05
N ALA A 138 -16.23 22.75 5.21
CA ALA A 138 -16.53 23.31 6.51
C ALA A 138 -17.53 22.45 7.28
N GLY A 139 -17.20 22.12 8.54
CA GLY A 139 -18.03 21.32 9.42
C GLY A 139 -18.14 19.82 9.06
N SER A 140 -17.45 19.34 8.01
CA SER A 140 -17.49 17.95 7.58
C SER A 140 -16.31 17.12 8.07
N SER A 141 -16.37 15.81 7.83
CA SER A 141 -15.27 14.87 8.06
C SER A 141 -15.02 14.06 6.81
N GLU A 142 -13.74 13.75 6.57
CA GLU A 142 -13.28 12.90 5.47
C GLU A 142 -12.31 11.85 5.98
N ASP A 143 -12.35 10.67 5.39
CA ASP A 143 -11.43 9.57 5.70
C ASP A 143 -10.31 9.51 4.67
N PHE A 144 -9.08 9.43 5.15
CA PHE A 144 -7.87 9.25 4.38
C PHE A 144 -7.28 7.88 4.68
N TYR A 145 -6.75 7.21 3.66
CA TYR A 145 -6.28 5.84 3.78
C TYR A 145 -4.83 5.75 3.32
N ILE A 146 -3.94 5.32 4.21
CA ILE A 146 -2.53 5.11 3.91
C ILE A 146 -2.26 3.62 3.90
N LEU A 147 -1.81 3.08 2.77
CA LEU A 147 -1.39 1.69 2.65
C LEU A 147 0.08 1.54 3.07
N PHE A 148 0.41 0.42 3.69
CA PHE A 148 1.79 0.03 3.96
C PHE A 148 1.96 -1.47 3.77
N LEU A 149 3.15 -1.91 3.40
CA LEU A 149 3.44 -3.32 3.25
C LEU A 149 3.67 -3.95 4.63
N TYR A 150 2.96 -5.04 4.88
CA TYR A 150 3.12 -5.78 6.12
C TYR A 150 4.39 -6.62 6.06
N ASN A 151 5.35 -6.33 6.92
CA ASN A 151 6.54 -7.16 7.09
C ASN A 151 6.31 -8.13 8.25
N SER A 152 6.12 -9.41 7.92
CA SER A 152 5.94 -10.46 8.93
C SER A 152 7.23 -10.82 9.69
N VAL A 153 8.35 -10.18 9.37
CA VAL A 153 9.69 -10.59 9.86
C VAL A 153 10.44 -9.44 10.52
N GLY A 154 9.80 -8.70 11.44
CA GLY A 154 10.56 -7.75 12.21
C GLY A 154 9.77 -6.92 13.21
N PRO A 155 10.21 -6.86 14.46
CA PRO A 155 9.56 -6.07 15.52
C PRO A 155 9.94 -4.59 15.49
N GLU A 156 10.48 -4.06 14.40
CA GLU A 156 11.02 -2.70 14.36
C GLU A 156 10.07 -1.64 13.77
N SER A 157 8.78 -1.89 13.74
CA SER A 157 7.85 -0.79 13.50
C SER A 157 7.80 0.10 14.73
N LYS A 158 8.42 1.25 14.67
CA LYS A 158 8.15 2.27 15.69
C LYS A 158 6.68 2.60 15.68
N PRO A 159 6.03 2.72 16.83
CA PRO A 159 4.65 3.11 16.89
C PRO A 159 4.48 4.46 16.19
N MET A 160 3.36 4.63 15.52
CA MET A 160 2.93 5.87 14.91
C MET A 160 2.92 6.96 16.00
N SER A 161 3.69 8.02 15.80
CA SER A 161 3.85 9.05 16.83
C SER A 161 3.07 10.32 16.55
N THR A 162 2.84 10.65 15.30
CA THR A 162 2.14 11.89 14.89
C THR A 162 1.51 11.76 13.51
N VAL A 163 0.41 12.49 13.33
CA VAL A 163 -0.15 12.79 12.01
C VAL A 163 0.15 14.26 11.69
N ARG A 164 0.59 14.53 10.47
CA ARG A 164 0.88 15.87 9.97
C ARG A 164 0.10 16.13 8.70
N GLU A 165 -0.49 17.29 8.56
CA GLU A 165 -0.92 17.81 7.27
C GLU A 165 0.06 18.89 6.78
N SER A 166 0.22 18.98 5.48
CA SER A 166 1.07 19.98 4.84
C SER A 166 0.28 20.72 3.76
N ASP A 167 0.59 22.00 3.58
CA ASP A 167 0.06 22.79 2.47
C ASP A 167 0.59 22.29 1.12
N MET A 168 0.16 22.94 0.03
CA MET A 168 0.61 22.60 -1.32
C MET A 168 2.11 22.80 -1.55
N ASP A 169 2.77 23.60 -0.69
CA ASP A 169 4.21 23.83 -0.71
C ASP A 169 4.99 22.89 0.25
N ASN A 170 4.34 21.83 0.76
CA ASN A 170 4.88 20.88 1.75
C ASN A 170 5.28 21.50 3.11
N ARG A 171 4.72 22.65 3.47
CA ARG A 171 4.90 23.22 4.81
C ARG A 171 3.92 22.58 5.77
N VAL A 172 4.40 22.14 6.91
CA VAL A 172 3.54 21.56 7.95
C VAL A 172 2.62 22.64 8.52
N ILE A 173 1.30 22.48 8.33
CA ILE A 173 0.28 23.41 8.82
C ILE A 173 -0.43 22.90 10.07
N LEU A 174 -0.41 21.59 10.30
CA LEU A 174 -0.95 20.96 11.50
C LEU A 174 -0.09 19.76 11.89
N LYS A 175 0.14 19.60 13.18
CA LYS A 175 0.80 18.44 13.76
C LYS A 175 0.00 17.98 14.98
N THR A 176 -0.57 16.79 14.90
CA THR A 176 -1.37 16.19 15.97
C THR A 176 -0.64 14.99 16.55
N PRO A 177 -0.28 15.00 17.84
CA PRO A 177 0.22 13.81 18.54
C PRO A 177 -0.88 12.73 18.55
N MET A 178 -0.46 11.49 18.49
CA MET A 178 -1.34 10.33 18.58
C MET A 178 -1.13 9.61 19.89
#